data_a4786714971237daee93542db53c68b0
#
_entry.id   a4786714971237daee93542db53c68b0
#
_cell.length_a   1.000
_cell.length_b   1.000
_cell.length_c   1.000
_cell.angle_alpha   90.00
_cell.angle_beta   90.00
_cell.angle_gamma   90.00
#
_symmetry.space_group_name_H-M   'P 1'
#
loop_
_entity.id
_entity.type
_entity.pdbx_description
1 polymer ?
#
loop_
_entity_poly.entity_id
_entity_poly.type
_entity_poly.pdbx_seq_one_letter_code
_entity_poly.pdbx_strand_id
1 'polypeptide(L)'
;LKSKLRLGLSVGALIMTLGLGAQTVATPVQAATHATTAQAGKQIKLQGAENVRDLGGYRTKTGKTVKRHVLLRAAALNKLTKADAQKLKKVYHVRTDVDLRSKAEAAKAPDVKISGVTYKFDPVVKDVSQQFSMTSKDGVKIMENGYKAMVTSAQGKKAYKQLFKILLKNPKGQAVLWHCTAGKDRTGIGTALVLSALGVSRKTVMSDYLLSNKYLAASNKAAIKQLKDKGADAATIKLMTDMMVVKKSYLNAAFSAINKKYGSVDKYLQKGLGLTKADRTKLQKLYLK
;
A
#
# COMPACT_ATOMS: atom_id res chain seq x y z
N LEU A 1 25.04 -39.14 -7.89
CA LEU A 1 25.10 -38.10 -6.83
C LEU A 1 24.29 -36.89 -7.21
N LYS A 2 23.04 -36.81 -6.70
CA LYS A 2 22.16 -35.68 -6.94
C LYS A 2 22.39 -34.66 -5.84
N SER A 3 23.07 -33.56 -6.14
CA SER A 3 23.22 -32.44 -5.21
C SER A 3 21.89 -31.72 -5.08
N LYS A 4 21.25 -31.81 -3.92
CA LYS A 4 20.09 -31.00 -3.56
C LYS A 4 20.56 -29.56 -3.34
N LEU A 5 20.38 -28.73 -4.34
CA LEU A 5 20.57 -27.28 -4.23
C LEU A 5 19.51 -26.75 -3.24
N ARG A 6 19.92 -26.48 -1.99
CA ARG A 6 19.08 -25.79 -1.02
C ARG A 6 18.96 -24.33 -1.46
N LEU A 7 17.90 -24.03 -2.17
CA LEU A 7 17.54 -22.66 -2.54
C LEU A 7 17.02 -21.94 -1.29
N GLY A 8 17.94 -21.33 -0.56
CA GLY A 8 17.59 -20.39 0.51
C GLY A 8 17.01 -19.11 -0.09
N LEU A 9 15.76 -19.13 -0.48
CA LEU A 9 15.05 -17.96 -1.01
C LEU A 9 14.67 -17.03 0.15
N SER A 10 15.49 -16.01 0.39
CA SER A 10 15.04 -14.86 1.15
C SER A 10 13.99 -14.13 0.30
N VAL A 11 12.72 -14.28 0.65
CA VAL A 11 11.54 -13.74 -0.05
C VAL A 11 11.56 -12.21 -0.22
N GLY A 12 12.45 -11.51 0.48
CA GLY A 12 12.64 -10.06 0.37
C GLY A 12 13.44 -9.59 -0.83
N ALA A 13 14.18 -10.47 -1.54
CA ALA A 13 15.19 -10.05 -2.51
C ALA A 13 14.71 -10.08 -3.98
N LEU A 14 13.59 -10.74 -4.31
CA LEU A 14 13.25 -11.03 -5.70
C LEU A 14 12.34 -9.99 -6.37
N ILE A 15 11.89 -8.97 -5.65
CA ILE A 15 10.92 -7.99 -6.19
C ILE A 15 11.59 -6.76 -6.83
N MET A 16 12.93 -6.66 -6.87
CA MET A 16 13.57 -5.37 -7.12
C MET A 16 14.55 -5.26 -8.27
N THR A 17 14.53 -6.09 -9.28
CA THR A 17 15.39 -5.82 -10.44
C THR A 17 14.71 -6.17 -11.75
N LEU A 18 14.11 -5.20 -12.39
CA LEU A 18 14.02 -5.09 -13.86
C LEU A 18 13.33 -3.77 -14.22
N GLY A 19 14.13 -2.76 -14.51
CA GLY A 19 13.73 -1.62 -15.32
C GLY A 19 14.35 -1.83 -16.70
N LEU A 20 13.57 -2.31 -17.65
CA LEU A 20 13.92 -2.23 -19.08
C LEU A 20 12.97 -1.22 -19.70
N GLY A 21 13.53 -0.11 -20.16
CA GLY A 21 12.82 0.89 -20.93
C GLY A 21 12.40 0.33 -22.28
N ALA A 22 11.12 0.33 -22.55
CA ALA A 22 10.58 0.21 -23.91
C ALA A 22 10.02 1.58 -24.28
N GLN A 23 10.69 2.26 -25.20
CA GLN A 23 10.16 3.45 -25.88
C GLN A 23 9.09 2.98 -26.86
N THR A 24 7.84 3.36 -26.65
CA THR A 24 6.79 3.24 -27.66
C THR A 24 6.42 4.62 -28.16
N VAL A 25 6.60 4.82 -29.47
CA VAL A 25 6.17 5.99 -30.24
C VAL A 25 4.64 6.05 -30.20
N ALA A 26 4.09 7.14 -29.66
CA ALA A 26 2.65 7.36 -29.57
C ALA A 26 2.17 8.16 -30.77
N THR A 27 1.24 7.60 -31.56
CA THR A 27 0.41 8.33 -32.51
C THR A 27 -0.70 9.10 -31.78
N PRO A 28 -1.06 10.33 -32.19
CA PRO A 28 -2.09 11.11 -31.51
C PRO A 28 -3.49 10.62 -31.93
N VAL A 29 -4.25 10.10 -30.97
CA VAL A 29 -5.69 9.88 -31.11
C VAL A 29 -6.42 11.09 -30.52
N GLN A 30 -7.22 11.70 -31.34
CA GLN A 30 -8.03 12.89 -31.09
C GLN A 30 -9.04 12.63 -29.95
N ALA A 31 -9.00 13.47 -28.91
CA ALA A 31 -9.81 13.31 -27.72
C ALA A 31 -11.22 13.85 -27.91
N ALA A 32 -12.22 12.97 -27.82
CA ALA A 32 -13.59 13.36 -27.59
C ALA A 32 -13.75 13.93 -26.17
N THR A 33 -14.24 15.16 -26.06
CA THR A 33 -14.50 15.88 -24.82
C THR A 33 -15.73 15.33 -24.13
N HIS A 34 -15.60 14.26 -23.34
CA HIS A 34 -16.52 13.94 -22.28
C HIS A 34 -15.94 14.47 -20.98
N ALA A 35 -16.69 15.37 -20.30
CA ALA A 35 -16.38 15.80 -18.94
C ALA A 35 -16.34 14.55 -18.03
N THR A 36 -15.19 13.94 -17.90
CA THR A 36 -14.96 12.78 -17.04
C THR A 36 -15.08 13.23 -15.60
N THR A 37 -16.16 12.82 -14.92
CA THR A 37 -16.21 12.82 -13.46
C THR A 37 -14.88 12.21 -12.97
N ALA A 38 -14.04 13.06 -12.37
CA ALA A 38 -12.68 12.69 -12.01
C ALA A 38 -12.70 11.44 -11.11
N GLN A 39 -12.25 10.32 -11.65
CA GLN A 39 -12.29 8.98 -11.02
C GLN A 39 -11.65 8.99 -9.64
N ALA A 40 -12.35 8.44 -8.64
CA ALA A 40 -11.83 8.25 -7.29
C ALA A 40 -10.66 7.23 -7.30
N GLY A 41 -9.68 7.42 -6.43
CA GLY A 41 -8.49 6.55 -6.38
C GLY A 41 -7.61 6.66 -7.63
N LYS A 42 -7.51 7.85 -8.22
CA LYS A 42 -6.79 8.08 -9.48
C LYS A 42 -5.31 7.72 -9.37
N GLN A 43 -4.84 6.94 -10.35
CA GLN A 43 -3.41 6.63 -10.49
C GLN A 43 -2.59 7.90 -10.72
N ILE A 44 -1.46 7.98 -10.03
CA ILE A 44 -0.39 8.93 -10.28
C ILE A 44 0.71 8.19 -11.02
N LYS A 45 0.90 8.48 -12.31
CA LYS A 45 1.97 7.88 -13.10
C LYS A 45 3.29 8.52 -12.70
N LEU A 46 4.20 7.73 -12.15
CA LEU A 46 5.61 8.05 -11.87
C LEU A 46 6.50 7.09 -12.65
N GLN A 47 7.73 7.48 -12.93
CA GLN A 47 8.71 6.63 -13.61
C GLN A 47 9.35 5.63 -12.63
N GLY A 48 9.64 6.09 -11.42
CA GLY A 48 10.40 5.34 -10.42
C GLY A 48 9.56 4.73 -9.29
N ALA A 49 8.23 4.78 -9.35
CA ALA A 49 7.36 4.15 -8.36
C ALA A 49 6.07 3.63 -8.96
N GLU A 50 5.64 2.45 -8.50
CA GLU A 50 4.41 1.80 -8.94
C GLU A 50 3.28 1.96 -7.92
N ASN A 51 2.08 1.57 -8.30
CA ASN A 51 0.91 1.48 -7.43
C ASN A 51 0.59 2.81 -6.71
N VAL A 52 1.04 3.95 -7.28
CA VAL A 52 0.86 5.28 -6.71
C VAL A 52 -0.55 5.80 -7.01
N ARG A 53 -1.28 6.21 -5.98
CA ARG A 53 -2.66 6.71 -6.10
C ARG A 53 -2.94 7.90 -5.20
N ASP A 54 -3.76 8.81 -5.70
CA ASP A 54 -4.48 9.81 -4.90
C ASP A 54 -5.81 9.20 -4.42
N LEU A 55 -6.02 9.15 -3.12
CA LEU A 55 -7.24 8.62 -2.50
C LEU A 55 -8.41 9.63 -2.53
N GLY A 56 -8.21 10.80 -3.13
CA GLY A 56 -9.26 11.78 -3.31
C GLY A 56 -10.39 11.32 -4.22
N GLY A 57 -11.61 11.84 -3.98
CA GLY A 57 -12.79 11.54 -4.76
C GLY A 57 -13.65 10.39 -4.23
N TYR A 58 -13.19 9.59 -3.26
CA TYR A 58 -14.05 8.58 -2.63
C TYR A 58 -15.16 9.24 -1.81
N ARG A 59 -16.40 8.78 -2.02
CA ARG A 59 -17.56 9.25 -1.26
C ARG A 59 -17.73 8.47 0.04
N THR A 60 -18.04 9.19 1.11
CA THR A 60 -18.43 8.62 2.40
C THR A 60 -19.90 8.20 2.40
N LYS A 61 -20.32 7.45 3.41
CA LYS A 61 -21.72 7.09 3.63
C LYS A 61 -22.62 8.31 3.88
N THR A 62 -22.05 9.43 4.35
CA THR A 62 -22.77 10.69 4.60
C THR A 62 -22.75 11.64 3.40
N GLY A 63 -22.32 11.18 2.23
CA GLY A 63 -22.30 11.98 1.00
C GLY A 63 -21.07 12.88 0.82
N LYS A 64 -20.27 13.12 1.86
CA LYS A 64 -19.01 13.88 1.76
C LYS A 64 -17.99 13.16 0.88
N THR A 65 -17.02 13.89 0.37
CA THR A 65 -16.00 13.36 -0.54
C THR A 65 -14.60 13.58 0.04
N VAL A 66 -13.72 12.59 -0.07
CA VAL A 66 -12.31 12.73 0.29
C VAL A 66 -11.65 13.77 -0.60
N LYS A 67 -10.99 14.77 -0.01
CA LYS A 67 -10.27 15.82 -0.75
C LYS A 67 -9.17 15.21 -1.60
N ARG A 68 -8.89 15.82 -2.75
CA ARG A 68 -7.79 15.40 -3.61
C ARG A 68 -6.46 15.96 -3.13
N HIS A 69 -5.37 15.28 -3.48
CA HIS A 69 -3.99 15.69 -3.23
C HIS A 69 -3.67 15.91 -1.75
N VAL A 70 -4.29 15.10 -0.86
CA VAL A 70 -4.04 15.16 0.59
C VAL A 70 -3.71 13.80 1.21
N LEU A 71 -4.20 12.71 0.61
CA LEU A 71 -3.95 11.34 1.05
C LEU A 71 -3.47 10.51 -0.13
N LEU A 72 -2.20 10.11 -0.12
CA LEU A 72 -1.57 9.35 -1.19
C LEU A 72 -1.02 8.03 -0.67
N ARG A 73 -1.03 7.03 -1.55
CA ARG A 73 -0.40 5.73 -1.28
C ARG A 73 0.51 5.33 -2.43
N ALA A 74 1.56 4.54 -2.15
CA ALA A 74 2.53 4.12 -3.15
C ALA A 74 3.17 2.76 -2.83
N ALA A 75 3.87 2.17 -3.80
CA ALA A 75 4.97 1.25 -3.60
C ALA A 75 6.23 2.03 -3.16
N ALA A 76 7.35 1.34 -2.94
CA ALA A 76 8.61 1.93 -2.49
C ALA A 76 9.07 3.09 -3.39
N LEU A 77 9.69 4.09 -2.78
CA LEU A 77 10.10 5.34 -3.42
C LEU A 77 11.61 5.39 -3.72
N ASN A 78 12.28 4.26 -3.61
CA ASN A 78 13.75 4.15 -3.75
C ASN A 78 14.28 4.36 -5.17
N LYS A 79 13.41 4.41 -6.18
CA LYS A 79 13.79 4.62 -7.59
C LYS A 79 13.19 5.90 -8.19
N LEU A 80 12.68 6.81 -7.37
CA LEU A 80 12.11 8.06 -7.87
C LEU A 80 13.13 8.84 -8.70
N THR A 81 12.70 9.34 -9.85
CA THR A 81 13.45 10.32 -10.62
C THR A 81 13.32 11.72 -9.99
N LYS A 82 14.19 12.65 -10.41
CA LYS A 82 14.06 14.07 -10.02
C LYS A 82 12.69 14.64 -10.42
N ALA A 83 12.18 14.24 -11.60
CA ALA A 83 10.86 14.67 -12.10
C ALA A 83 9.73 14.11 -11.23
N ASP A 84 9.81 12.83 -10.81
CA ASP A 84 8.84 12.21 -9.90
C ASP A 84 8.81 12.92 -8.55
N ALA A 85 9.97 13.19 -7.97
CA ALA A 85 10.11 13.91 -6.70
C ALA A 85 9.50 15.33 -6.78
N GLN A 86 9.78 16.06 -7.86
CA GLN A 86 9.17 17.37 -8.09
C GLN A 86 7.66 17.28 -8.28
N LYS A 87 7.16 16.29 -9.00
CA LYS A 87 5.72 16.05 -9.20
C LYS A 87 5.01 15.79 -7.88
N LEU A 88 5.54 14.87 -7.04
CA LEU A 88 5.00 14.61 -5.71
C LEU A 88 4.96 15.87 -4.85
N LYS A 89 6.05 16.66 -4.84
CA LYS A 89 6.16 17.87 -4.03
C LYS A 89 5.32 19.04 -4.53
N LYS A 90 5.38 19.35 -5.83
CA LYS A 90 4.79 20.58 -6.40
C LYS A 90 3.34 20.39 -6.84
N VAL A 91 2.99 19.24 -7.42
CA VAL A 91 1.62 18.97 -7.94
C VAL A 91 0.74 18.32 -6.89
N TYR A 92 1.29 17.36 -6.12
CA TYR A 92 0.53 16.63 -5.12
C TYR A 92 0.76 17.13 -3.69
N HIS A 93 1.56 18.18 -3.51
CA HIS A 93 1.81 18.84 -2.23
C HIS A 93 2.28 17.90 -1.10
N VAL A 94 2.99 16.81 -1.45
CA VAL A 94 3.53 15.87 -0.46
C VAL A 94 4.50 16.63 0.44
N ARG A 95 4.30 16.50 1.76
CA ARG A 95 5.15 17.05 2.82
C ARG A 95 5.59 16.02 3.84
N THR A 96 4.92 14.88 3.86
CA THR A 96 5.29 13.76 4.73
C THR A 96 5.25 12.47 3.93
N ASP A 97 6.35 11.73 4.00
CA ASP A 97 6.53 10.38 3.49
C ASP A 97 6.61 9.42 4.67
N VAL A 98 5.70 8.44 4.73
CA VAL A 98 5.61 7.45 5.81
C VAL A 98 5.97 6.08 5.27
N ASP A 99 7.15 5.60 5.66
CA ASP A 99 7.67 4.30 5.25
C ASP A 99 7.22 3.20 6.24
N LEU A 100 6.34 2.32 5.77
CA LEU A 100 5.80 1.20 6.56
C LEU A 100 6.61 -0.09 6.42
N ARG A 101 7.76 -0.06 5.73
CA ARG A 101 8.63 -1.22 5.53
C ARG A 101 9.37 -1.59 6.82
N SER A 102 9.86 -2.82 6.87
CA SER A 102 10.80 -3.23 7.92
C SER A 102 12.15 -2.51 7.79
N LYS A 103 12.94 -2.49 8.89
CA LYS A 103 14.27 -1.89 8.88
C LYS A 103 15.17 -2.49 7.79
N ALA A 104 15.14 -3.80 7.63
CA ALA A 104 15.94 -4.50 6.62
C ALA A 104 15.55 -4.12 5.19
N GLU A 105 14.23 -3.99 4.89
CA GLU A 105 13.77 -3.57 3.57
C GLU A 105 14.17 -2.12 3.27
N ALA A 106 13.98 -1.21 4.23
CA ALA A 106 14.32 0.21 4.07
C ALA A 106 15.84 0.41 3.91
N ALA A 107 16.67 -0.33 4.66
CA ALA A 107 18.12 -0.29 4.55
C ALA A 107 18.62 -0.82 3.21
N LYS A 108 18.01 -1.91 2.69
CA LYS A 108 18.37 -2.51 1.41
C LYS A 108 18.03 -1.62 0.21
N ALA A 109 16.96 -0.85 0.31
CA ALA A 109 16.47 0.01 -0.76
C ALA A 109 15.95 1.34 -0.18
N PRO A 110 16.85 2.22 0.30
CA PRO A 110 16.47 3.48 0.92
C PRO A 110 15.71 4.37 -0.07
N ASP A 111 14.69 5.07 0.42
CA ASP A 111 13.91 5.97 -0.42
C ASP A 111 14.75 7.18 -0.87
N VAL A 112 14.43 7.67 -2.06
CA VAL A 112 14.98 8.92 -2.57
C VAL A 112 14.47 10.08 -1.70
N LYS A 113 15.40 10.82 -1.11
CA LYS A 113 15.06 12.01 -0.31
C LYS A 113 14.46 13.09 -1.20
N ILE A 114 13.25 13.54 -0.86
CA ILE A 114 12.58 14.64 -1.54
C ILE A 114 12.77 15.91 -0.69
N SER A 115 13.49 16.90 -1.22
CA SER A 115 13.76 18.16 -0.50
C SER A 115 12.47 18.82 -0.02
N GLY A 116 12.38 19.12 1.30
CA GLY A 116 11.21 19.72 1.94
C GLY A 116 10.06 18.73 2.20
N VAL A 117 10.31 17.42 2.09
CA VAL A 117 9.43 16.35 2.52
C VAL A 117 10.02 15.66 3.75
N THR A 118 9.25 15.56 4.81
CA THR A 118 9.67 14.89 6.04
C THR A 118 9.49 13.38 5.89
N TYR A 119 10.59 12.64 5.97
CA TYR A 119 10.56 11.17 6.03
C TYR A 119 10.22 10.69 7.45
N LYS A 120 9.30 9.75 7.57
CA LYS A 120 8.88 9.11 8.82
C LYS A 120 8.97 7.60 8.67
N PHE A 121 9.95 7.00 9.33
CA PHE A 121 10.07 5.54 9.39
C PHE A 121 9.10 4.99 10.43
N ASP A 122 8.12 4.18 10.00
CA ASP A 122 7.03 3.69 10.83
C ASP A 122 6.70 2.21 10.48
N PRO A 123 7.59 1.27 10.82
CA PRO A 123 7.48 -0.11 10.37
C PRO A 123 6.25 -0.82 10.96
N VAL A 124 5.41 -1.37 10.10
CA VAL A 124 4.24 -2.20 10.50
C VAL A 124 4.69 -3.56 11.02
N VAL A 125 5.82 -4.06 10.53
CA VAL A 125 6.43 -5.32 10.95
C VAL A 125 7.92 -5.11 11.24
N LYS A 126 8.44 -5.83 12.22
CA LYS A 126 9.88 -5.81 12.52
C LYS A 126 10.66 -6.57 11.44
N ASP A 127 10.14 -7.74 11.09
CA ASP A 127 10.71 -8.63 10.08
C ASP A 127 9.61 -9.20 9.18
N VAL A 128 9.85 -9.17 7.87
CA VAL A 128 8.90 -9.68 6.86
C VAL A 128 8.77 -11.19 6.95
N SER A 129 9.82 -11.91 7.29
CA SER A 129 9.77 -13.37 7.46
C SER A 129 8.84 -13.80 8.59
N GLN A 130 8.77 -13.02 9.66
CA GLN A 130 7.83 -13.23 10.76
C GLN A 130 6.39 -12.89 10.38
N GLN A 131 6.21 -11.90 9.50
CA GLN A 131 4.88 -11.51 9.02
C GLN A 131 4.27 -12.56 8.10
N PHE A 132 5.06 -13.10 7.18
CA PHE A 132 4.66 -14.08 6.19
C PHE A 132 5.41 -15.40 6.45
N SER A 133 5.07 -16.06 7.56
CA SER A 133 5.71 -17.32 7.93
C SER A 133 5.52 -18.37 6.85
N MET A 134 6.63 -18.80 6.24
CA MET A 134 6.67 -19.79 5.16
C MET A 134 6.50 -21.24 5.66
N THR A 135 5.86 -21.42 6.83
CA THR A 135 5.56 -22.75 7.39
C THR A 135 4.46 -23.50 6.63
N SER A 136 3.74 -22.82 5.74
CA SER A 136 2.73 -23.40 4.86
C SER A 136 3.18 -23.33 3.39
N LYS A 137 2.79 -24.32 2.59
CA LYS A 137 2.90 -24.28 1.13
C LYS A 137 1.71 -23.55 0.47
N ASP A 138 0.71 -23.15 1.23
CA ASP A 138 -0.46 -22.41 0.78
C ASP A 138 -0.22 -20.90 0.91
N GLY A 139 0.05 -20.25 -0.22
CA GLY A 139 0.29 -18.80 -0.29
C GLY A 139 -0.89 -17.97 0.20
N VAL A 140 -2.12 -18.42 -0.04
CA VAL A 140 -3.33 -17.74 0.45
C VAL A 140 -3.35 -17.72 1.97
N LYS A 141 -3.12 -18.87 2.60
CA LYS A 141 -3.11 -19.01 4.07
C LYS A 141 -1.97 -18.18 4.71
N ILE A 142 -0.79 -18.17 4.09
CA ILE A 142 0.33 -17.32 4.51
C ILE A 142 -0.09 -15.85 4.51
N MET A 143 -0.66 -15.38 3.42
CA MET A 143 -1.09 -13.99 3.27
C MET A 143 -2.19 -13.64 4.28
N GLU A 144 -3.23 -14.46 4.43
CA GLU A 144 -4.30 -14.22 5.39
C GLU A 144 -3.79 -14.13 6.83
N ASN A 145 -2.88 -15.01 7.23
CA ASN A 145 -2.27 -14.96 8.56
C ASN A 145 -1.41 -13.71 8.74
N GLY A 146 -0.63 -13.32 7.73
CA GLY A 146 0.11 -12.05 7.73
C GLY A 146 -0.79 -10.83 7.91
N TYR A 147 -1.93 -10.81 7.22
CA TYR A 147 -2.91 -9.72 7.34
C TYR A 147 -3.57 -9.66 8.74
N LYS A 148 -3.89 -10.82 9.34
CA LYS A 148 -4.35 -10.88 10.74
C LYS A 148 -3.28 -10.32 11.68
N ALA A 149 -2.02 -10.76 11.52
CA ALA A 149 -0.90 -10.32 12.35
C ALA A 149 -0.66 -8.80 12.28
N MET A 150 -0.75 -8.18 11.09
CA MET A 150 -0.58 -6.73 10.92
C MET A 150 -1.56 -5.90 11.76
N VAL A 151 -2.78 -6.38 12.00
CA VAL A 151 -3.79 -5.62 12.76
C VAL A 151 -3.90 -6.05 14.23
N THR A 152 -3.37 -7.22 14.61
CA THR A 152 -3.47 -7.74 15.97
C THR A 152 -2.19 -7.61 16.79
N SER A 153 -1.02 -7.59 16.14
CA SER A 153 0.27 -7.45 16.82
C SER A 153 0.45 -6.06 17.46
N ALA A 154 1.26 -6.00 18.50
CA ALA A 154 1.63 -4.74 19.15
C ALA A 154 2.32 -3.78 18.14
N GLN A 155 3.24 -4.31 17.32
CA GLN A 155 3.97 -3.53 16.33
C GLN A 155 3.05 -2.94 15.26
N GLY A 156 2.17 -3.74 14.65
CA GLY A 156 1.23 -3.24 13.64
C GLY A 156 0.27 -2.20 14.18
N LYS A 157 -0.26 -2.42 15.40
CA LYS A 157 -1.10 -1.41 16.07
C LYS A 157 -0.34 -0.12 16.37
N LYS A 158 0.92 -0.21 16.81
CA LYS A 158 1.78 0.97 17.07
C LYS A 158 1.95 1.79 15.78
N ALA A 159 2.28 1.14 14.67
CA ALA A 159 2.49 1.80 13.38
C ALA A 159 1.20 2.46 12.88
N TYR A 160 0.09 1.74 12.80
CA TYR A 160 -1.16 2.37 12.34
C TYR A 160 -1.66 3.49 13.27
N LYS A 161 -1.44 3.38 14.59
CA LYS A 161 -1.69 4.49 15.52
C LYS A 161 -0.82 5.71 15.18
N GLN A 162 0.45 5.49 14.85
CA GLN A 162 1.38 6.56 14.48
C GLN A 162 0.98 7.20 13.14
N LEU A 163 0.57 6.41 12.14
CA LEU A 163 0.02 6.93 10.88
C LEU A 163 -1.15 7.89 11.17
N PHE A 164 -2.11 7.52 12.02
CA PHE A 164 -3.21 8.41 12.40
C PHE A 164 -2.75 9.67 13.13
N LYS A 165 -1.74 9.57 14.00
CA LYS A 165 -1.15 10.75 14.67
C LYS A 165 -0.52 11.72 13.66
N ILE A 166 0.18 11.18 12.64
CA ILE A 166 0.74 11.99 11.54
C ILE A 166 -0.39 12.70 10.79
N LEU A 167 -1.45 11.97 10.42
CA LEU A 167 -2.60 12.54 9.71
C LEU A 167 -3.31 13.62 10.52
N LEU A 168 -3.46 13.46 11.84
CA LEU A 168 -4.10 14.44 12.73
C LEU A 168 -3.28 15.73 12.93
N LYS A 169 -1.95 15.65 12.74
CA LYS A 169 -1.02 16.77 12.85
C LYS A 169 -0.69 17.41 11.50
N ASN A 170 -1.12 16.79 10.40
CA ASN A 170 -0.80 17.28 9.05
C ASN A 170 -1.44 18.66 8.80
N PRO A 171 -0.67 19.67 8.36
CA PRO A 171 -1.23 20.97 8.01
C PRO A 171 -2.26 20.89 6.89
N LYS A 172 -3.27 21.79 6.94
CA LYS A 172 -4.31 21.86 5.93
C LYS A 172 -3.70 22.07 4.54
N GLY A 173 -4.18 21.30 3.56
CA GLY A 173 -3.75 21.41 2.16
C GLY A 173 -2.43 20.71 1.82
N GLN A 174 -1.73 20.15 2.80
CA GLN A 174 -0.56 19.31 2.57
C GLN A 174 -0.94 17.84 2.44
N ALA A 175 -0.16 17.08 1.66
CA ALA A 175 -0.37 15.66 1.48
C ALA A 175 0.56 14.82 2.37
N VAL A 176 -0.01 13.74 2.90
CA VAL A 176 0.73 12.62 3.46
C VAL A 176 0.69 11.47 2.45
N LEU A 177 1.87 10.96 2.11
CA LEU A 177 2.04 9.74 1.34
C LEU A 177 2.49 8.65 2.30
N TRP A 178 1.91 7.44 2.19
CA TRP A 178 2.41 6.27 2.90
C TRP A 178 2.61 5.11 1.94
N HIS A 179 3.67 4.36 2.17
CA HIS A 179 4.07 3.30 1.29
C HIS A 179 4.66 2.09 2.04
N CYS A 180 4.86 0.99 1.32
CA CYS A 180 5.69 -0.14 1.71
C CYS A 180 6.46 -0.62 0.48
N THR A 181 6.84 -1.88 0.39
CA THR A 181 7.59 -2.40 -0.77
C THR A 181 6.74 -2.40 -2.05
N ALA A 182 5.62 -3.10 -2.08
CA ALA A 182 4.71 -3.16 -3.23
C ALA A 182 3.52 -2.19 -3.11
N GLY A 183 3.37 -1.49 -1.99
CA GLY A 183 2.25 -0.59 -1.74
C GLY A 183 0.88 -1.27 -1.67
N LYS A 184 0.82 -2.60 -1.48
CA LYS A 184 -0.42 -3.38 -1.53
C LYS A 184 -0.90 -3.88 -0.15
N ASP A 185 -0.02 -4.41 0.70
CA ASP A 185 -0.37 -5.08 1.96
C ASP A 185 -0.40 -4.13 3.15
N ARG A 186 0.74 -3.77 3.73
CA ARG A 186 0.87 -2.82 4.86
C ARG A 186 0.22 -1.48 4.53
N THR A 187 0.53 -0.95 3.36
CA THR A 187 -0.09 0.26 2.79
C THR A 187 -1.58 0.06 2.54
N GLY A 188 -1.99 -1.11 2.06
CA GLY A 188 -3.38 -1.45 1.80
C GLY A 188 -4.23 -1.48 3.06
N ILE A 189 -3.74 -2.09 4.14
CA ILE A 189 -4.41 -2.08 5.45
C ILE A 189 -4.47 -0.64 6.00
N GLY A 190 -3.35 0.11 5.99
CA GLY A 190 -3.34 1.52 6.41
C GLY A 190 -4.39 2.34 5.66
N THR A 191 -4.46 2.19 4.34
CA THR A 191 -5.48 2.84 3.50
C THR A 191 -6.89 2.42 3.89
N ALA A 192 -7.12 1.12 4.11
CA ALA A 192 -8.44 0.61 4.49
C ALA A 192 -8.90 1.18 5.84
N LEU A 193 -7.99 1.30 6.80
CA LEU A 193 -8.28 1.90 8.12
C LEU A 193 -8.55 3.41 8.00
N VAL A 194 -7.75 4.14 7.22
CA VAL A 194 -7.92 5.59 7.01
C VAL A 194 -9.25 5.88 6.32
N LEU A 195 -9.56 5.21 5.22
CA LEU A 195 -10.82 5.38 4.51
C LEU A 195 -12.03 4.99 5.38
N SER A 196 -11.91 3.94 6.20
CA SER A 196 -12.96 3.56 7.17
C SER A 196 -13.16 4.64 8.23
N ALA A 197 -12.09 5.22 8.78
CA ALA A 197 -12.18 6.32 9.75
C ALA A 197 -12.87 7.57 9.18
N LEU A 198 -12.72 7.80 7.87
CA LEU A 198 -13.39 8.88 7.14
C LEU A 198 -14.85 8.54 6.79
N GLY A 199 -15.32 7.31 7.00
CA GLY A 199 -16.69 6.89 6.73
C GLY A 199 -16.94 6.40 5.30
N VAL A 200 -15.89 6.06 4.55
CA VAL A 200 -16.01 5.42 3.23
C VAL A 200 -16.54 3.99 3.39
N SER A 201 -17.43 3.55 2.48
CA SER A 201 -18.07 2.24 2.57
C SER A 201 -17.06 1.09 2.45
N ARG A 202 -17.33 -0.04 3.10
CA ARG A 202 -16.52 -1.26 3.01
C ARG A 202 -16.34 -1.74 1.56
N LYS A 203 -17.39 -1.63 0.74
CA LYS A 203 -17.36 -1.98 -0.68
C LYS A 203 -16.33 -1.13 -1.43
N THR A 204 -16.34 0.19 -1.21
CA THR A 204 -15.41 1.14 -1.84
C THR A 204 -13.97 0.91 -1.36
N VAL A 205 -13.76 0.68 -0.06
CA VAL A 205 -12.45 0.32 0.52
C VAL A 205 -11.89 -0.93 -0.13
N MET A 206 -12.71 -1.97 -0.30
CA MET A 206 -12.30 -3.21 -0.96
C MET A 206 -11.97 -2.98 -2.45
N SER A 207 -12.73 -2.14 -3.13
CA SER A 207 -12.46 -1.80 -4.53
C SER A 207 -11.13 -1.07 -4.70
N ASP A 208 -10.80 -0.06 -3.84
CA ASP A 208 -9.47 0.57 -3.85
C ASP A 208 -8.35 -0.45 -3.60
N TYR A 209 -8.52 -1.31 -2.62
CA TYR A 209 -7.53 -2.33 -2.29
C TYR A 209 -7.21 -3.23 -3.49
N LEU A 210 -8.24 -3.70 -4.21
CA LEU A 210 -8.10 -4.58 -5.37
C LEU A 210 -7.47 -3.90 -6.59
N LEU A 211 -7.49 -2.56 -6.70
CA LEU A 211 -6.78 -1.83 -7.76
C LEU A 211 -5.28 -2.10 -7.77
N SER A 212 -4.69 -2.55 -6.66
CA SER A 212 -3.28 -2.93 -6.62
C SER A 212 -2.93 -4.02 -7.63
N ASN A 213 -3.86 -4.96 -7.92
CA ASN A 213 -3.65 -5.98 -8.95
C ASN A 213 -3.49 -5.36 -10.35
N LYS A 214 -4.27 -4.31 -10.66
CA LYS A 214 -4.16 -3.58 -11.93
C LYS A 214 -2.82 -2.85 -12.03
N TYR A 215 -2.43 -2.15 -10.98
CA TYR A 215 -1.26 -1.26 -11.02
C TYR A 215 0.07 -1.98 -10.83
N LEU A 216 0.05 -3.24 -10.41
CA LEU A 216 1.22 -4.12 -10.28
C LEU A 216 1.22 -5.25 -11.33
N ALA A 217 0.27 -5.25 -12.28
CA ALA A 217 0.11 -6.37 -13.22
C ALA A 217 1.38 -6.62 -14.06
N ALA A 218 2.01 -5.55 -14.55
CA ALA A 218 3.20 -5.65 -15.40
C ALA A 218 4.40 -6.20 -14.62
N SER A 219 4.69 -5.64 -13.45
CA SER A 219 5.81 -6.09 -12.61
C SER A 219 5.59 -7.50 -12.07
N ASN A 220 4.36 -7.85 -11.67
CA ASN A 220 4.03 -9.20 -11.25
C ASN A 220 4.22 -10.22 -12.40
N LYS A 221 3.76 -9.89 -13.61
CA LYS A 221 3.95 -10.74 -14.80
C LYS A 221 5.44 -10.95 -15.10
N ALA A 222 6.24 -9.90 -15.05
CA ALA A 222 7.68 -9.97 -15.27
C ALA A 222 8.38 -10.83 -14.20
N ALA A 223 8.01 -10.68 -12.94
CA ALA A 223 8.58 -11.46 -11.85
C ALA A 223 8.23 -12.96 -11.95
N ILE A 224 6.99 -13.29 -12.31
CA ILE A 224 6.58 -14.68 -12.54
C ILE A 224 7.29 -15.28 -13.76
N LYS A 225 7.45 -14.49 -14.85
CA LYS A 225 8.24 -14.94 -15.99
C LYS A 225 9.68 -15.26 -15.58
N GLN A 226 10.33 -14.40 -14.82
CA GLN A 226 11.69 -14.61 -14.34
C GLN A 226 11.82 -15.88 -13.48
N LEU A 227 10.81 -16.19 -12.64
CA LEU A 227 10.78 -17.44 -11.88
C LEU A 227 10.73 -18.66 -12.78
N LYS A 228 9.87 -18.62 -13.82
CA LYS A 228 9.75 -19.70 -14.82
C LYS A 228 11.07 -19.90 -15.59
N ASP A 229 11.67 -18.81 -16.06
CA ASP A 229 12.93 -18.83 -16.80
C ASP A 229 14.09 -19.42 -15.94
N LYS A 230 14.00 -19.29 -14.59
CA LYS A 230 14.93 -19.90 -13.64
C LYS A 230 14.58 -21.35 -13.26
N GLY A 231 13.59 -21.97 -13.88
CA GLY A 231 13.19 -23.34 -13.64
C GLY A 231 12.40 -23.57 -12.34
N ALA A 232 11.75 -22.54 -11.81
CA ALA A 232 10.88 -22.73 -10.65
C ALA A 232 9.73 -23.69 -10.97
N ASP A 233 9.44 -24.61 -10.04
CA ASP A 233 8.35 -25.58 -10.20
C ASP A 233 6.96 -24.92 -10.08
N ALA A 234 5.92 -25.63 -10.50
CA ALA A 234 4.55 -25.14 -10.52
C ALA A 234 4.05 -24.73 -9.11
N ALA A 235 4.48 -25.45 -8.06
CA ALA A 235 4.10 -25.16 -6.69
C ALA A 235 4.70 -23.82 -6.22
N THR A 236 5.98 -23.60 -6.51
CA THR A 236 6.69 -22.34 -6.22
C THR A 236 6.05 -21.18 -6.99
N ILE A 237 5.75 -21.36 -8.29
CA ILE A 237 5.10 -20.33 -9.09
C ILE A 237 3.73 -19.97 -8.53
N LYS A 238 2.92 -20.99 -8.16
CA LYS A 238 1.61 -20.77 -7.53
C LYS A 238 1.73 -20.00 -6.22
N LEU A 239 2.61 -20.43 -5.32
CA LEU A 239 2.89 -19.78 -4.04
C LEU A 239 3.25 -18.30 -4.25
N MET A 240 4.21 -18.02 -5.11
CA MET A 240 4.67 -16.66 -5.40
C MET A 240 3.56 -15.81 -6.06
N THR A 241 2.77 -16.40 -6.96
CA THR A 241 1.62 -15.72 -7.56
C THR A 241 0.61 -15.31 -6.49
N ASP A 242 0.25 -16.21 -5.58
CA ASP A 242 -0.66 -15.91 -4.47
C ASP A 242 -0.13 -14.77 -3.58
N MET A 243 1.19 -14.73 -3.34
CA MET A 243 1.82 -13.68 -2.54
C MET A 243 1.97 -12.34 -3.28
N MET A 244 2.08 -12.33 -4.61
CA MET A 244 2.25 -11.13 -5.44
C MET A 244 0.95 -10.38 -5.69
N VAL A 245 -0.18 -11.06 -5.72
CA VAL A 245 -1.50 -10.43 -5.91
C VAL A 245 -2.14 -10.03 -4.60
N VAL A 246 -3.24 -9.28 -4.67
CA VAL A 246 -4.17 -9.08 -3.55
C VAL A 246 -5.49 -9.79 -3.82
N LYS A 247 -6.05 -10.43 -2.79
CA LYS A 247 -7.35 -11.12 -2.84
C LYS A 247 -8.30 -10.53 -1.81
N LYS A 248 -9.61 -10.58 -2.09
CA LYS A 248 -10.64 -10.15 -1.12
C LYS A 248 -10.46 -10.87 0.23
N SER A 249 -10.07 -12.15 0.22
CA SER A 249 -9.88 -12.95 1.41
C SER A 249 -8.79 -12.38 2.33
N TYR A 250 -7.70 -11.81 1.80
CA TYR A 250 -6.60 -11.26 2.60
C TYR A 250 -7.07 -10.07 3.45
N LEU A 251 -7.69 -9.07 2.81
CA LEU A 251 -8.22 -7.92 3.55
C LEU A 251 -9.37 -8.32 4.48
N ASN A 252 -10.19 -9.28 4.08
CA ASN A 252 -11.25 -9.82 4.92
C ASN A 252 -10.68 -10.54 6.16
N ALA A 253 -9.55 -11.24 6.04
CA ALA A 253 -8.88 -11.87 7.18
C ALA A 253 -8.47 -10.84 8.24
N ALA A 254 -7.89 -9.69 7.81
CA ALA A 254 -7.60 -8.59 8.73
C ALA A 254 -8.85 -8.06 9.42
N PHE A 255 -9.90 -7.78 8.67
CA PHE A 255 -11.14 -7.27 9.26
C PHE A 255 -11.87 -8.28 10.14
N SER A 256 -11.82 -9.57 9.81
CA SER A 256 -12.37 -10.62 10.66
C SER A 256 -11.63 -10.71 12.00
N ALA A 257 -10.28 -10.60 11.98
CA ALA A 257 -9.48 -10.54 13.20
C ALA A 257 -9.81 -9.30 14.05
N ILE A 258 -9.99 -8.14 13.41
CA ILE A 258 -10.46 -6.92 14.06
C ILE A 258 -11.83 -7.14 14.72
N ASN A 259 -12.81 -7.67 13.97
CA ASN A 259 -14.16 -7.89 14.45
C ASN A 259 -14.21 -8.90 15.60
N LYS A 260 -13.44 -10.00 15.49
CA LYS A 260 -13.35 -11.01 16.57
C LYS A 260 -12.83 -10.39 17.87
N LYS A 261 -11.83 -9.52 17.83
CA LYS A 261 -11.19 -8.96 19.04
C LYS A 261 -11.88 -7.70 19.57
N TYR A 262 -12.42 -6.86 18.69
CA TYR A 262 -12.95 -5.53 19.05
C TYR A 262 -14.43 -5.34 18.74
N GLY A 263 -15.07 -6.29 18.04
CA GLY A 263 -16.47 -6.25 17.64
C GLY A 263 -16.74 -5.44 16.36
N SER A 264 -15.93 -4.44 16.04
CA SER A 264 -16.07 -3.64 14.81
C SER A 264 -14.77 -2.88 14.50
N VAL A 265 -14.66 -2.40 13.24
CA VAL A 265 -13.56 -1.51 12.83
C VAL A 265 -13.58 -0.22 13.63
N ASP A 266 -14.75 0.34 13.90
CA ASP A 266 -14.90 1.56 14.71
C ASP A 266 -14.37 1.37 16.14
N LYS A 267 -14.70 0.26 16.79
CA LYS A 267 -14.15 -0.08 18.10
C LYS A 267 -12.65 -0.36 18.05
N TYR A 268 -12.14 -0.95 16.96
CA TYR A 268 -10.71 -1.12 16.77
C TYR A 268 -9.97 0.22 16.63
N LEU A 269 -10.49 1.15 15.81
CA LEU A 269 -9.92 2.49 15.69
C LEU A 269 -9.86 3.17 17.07
N GLN A 270 -10.93 3.05 17.87
CA GLN A 270 -11.01 3.66 19.19
C GLN A 270 -10.15 2.93 20.24
N LYS A 271 -10.42 1.65 20.49
CA LYS A 271 -9.79 0.88 21.58
C LYS A 271 -8.43 0.29 21.19
N GLY A 272 -8.29 -0.13 19.93
CA GLY A 272 -7.05 -0.76 19.42
C GLY A 272 -5.99 0.25 19.04
N LEU A 273 -6.36 1.36 18.40
CA LEU A 273 -5.46 2.40 17.93
C LEU A 273 -5.52 3.69 18.75
N GLY A 274 -6.48 3.83 19.67
CA GLY A 274 -6.63 5.00 20.54
C GLY A 274 -7.14 6.25 19.80
N LEU A 275 -7.85 6.08 18.68
CA LEU A 275 -8.44 7.18 17.91
C LEU A 275 -9.79 7.57 18.52
N THR A 276 -9.82 8.69 19.23
CA THR A 276 -11.04 9.17 19.90
C THR A 276 -12.11 9.62 18.89
N LYS A 277 -13.34 9.82 19.36
CA LYS A 277 -14.42 10.43 18.55
C LYS A 277 -14.03 11.82 18.05
N ALA A 278 -13.38 12.63 18.91
CA ALA A 278 -12.88 13.95 18.55
C ALA A 278 -11.81 13.89 17.46
N ASP A 279 -10.87 12.93 17.55
CA ASP A 279 -9.85 12.70 16.51
C ASP A 279 -10.50 12.33 15.16
N ARG A 280 -11.49 11.45 15.17
CA ARG A 280 -12.22 11.08 13.94
C ARG A 280 -12.94 12.28 13.33
N THR A 281 -13.59 13.10 14.15
CA THR A 281 -14.20 14.36 13.69
C THR A 281 -13.16 15.31 13.11
N LYS A 282 -11.99 15.43 13.75
CA LYS A 282 -10.88 16.24 13.24
C LYS A 282 -10.37 15.71 11.91
N LEU A 283 -10.15 14.39 11.75
CA LEU A 283 -9.77 13.79 10.48
C LEU A 283 -10.78 14.11 9.37
N GLN A 284 -12.09 13.97 9.66
CA GLN A 284 -13.11 14.30 8.69
C GLN A 284 -13.09 15.77 8.28
N LYS A 285 -12.88 16.71 9.19
CA LYS A 285 -12.69 18.14 8.88
C LYS A 285 -11.45 18.40 8.01
N LEU A 286 -10.35 17.71 8.28
CA LEU A 286 -9.10 17.86 7.53
C LEU A 286 -9.23 17.30 6.10
N TYR A 287 -9.83 16.13 5.93
CA TYR A 287 -9.71 15.33 4.71
C TYR A 287 -11.01 15.19 3.89
N LEU A 288 -12.17 15.65 4.39
CA LEU A 288 -13.43 15.63 3.66
C LEU A 288 -13.89 17.04 3.23
N LYS A 289 -14.59 17.08 2.10
CA LYS A 289 -15.34 18.25 1.59
C LYS A 289 -16.77 17.85 1.27
#